data_27de4dd5acd3a6c94f051844eaceaea8
#
_entry.id   27de4dd5acd3a6c94f051844eaceaea8
#
_cell.length_a   1.000
_cell.length_b   1.000
_cell.length_c   1.000
_cell.angle_alpha   90.00
_cell.angle_beta   90.00
_cell.angle_gamma   90.00
#
_symmetry.space_group_name_H-M   'P 1'
#
loop_
_entity.id
_entity.type
_entity.pdbx_description
1 polymer ?
#
loop_
_entity_poly.entity_id
_entity_poly.type
_entity_poly.pdbx_seq_one_letter_code
_entity_poly.pdbx_strand_id
1 'polypeptide(L)'
;MIQTTVLHPKHLEAGAKMVDFHGWEMPINYGSQLEEHHAVRSDAGMFDVSHMTIVDLTGERVKAFLQHLLANDVAKLTAPGKALYSGMLNPEGGVIDDLITYYLGDTFYRLVVNSATREKDLAWIRHHAIDFDITVTERPELAMIAVQGPNAKVKAAAVLSAAQRTAVVGMKPFFGVQAGDLFIATTGYTGEDGYEIVVPQEKACELWQALLDNGVAPCGLGARDTLRLEAGMNLYGQDMDESVSPLAANMAWTIAWEPSDRNFIGRDVLEAQKAAGNQPKLVGLVMEEKGVLRAGMPVTFTAANGEKREGVITSGSFSPTLGYSIALARVPRDIGELAEVEIRKKLVTVKVTKPAFVRNGQKLV
;
A
#
# COMPACT_ATOMS: atom_id res chain seq x y z
N MET A 1 16.15 -16.16 12.74
CA MET A 1 17.18 -15.10 12.64
C MET A 1 16.48 -13.90 12.00
N ILE A 2 16.59 -12.71 12.58
CA ILE A 2 16.00 -11.50 11.98
C ILE A 2 16.77 -11.13 10.70
N GLN A 3 16.07 -10.71 9.67
CA GLN A 3 16.64 -10.30 8.38
C GLN A 3 16.96 -8.81 8.39
N THR A 4 17.90 -8.39 7.57
CA THR A 4 18.25 -6.98 7.37
C THR A 4 18.26 -6.66 5.89
N THR A 5 17.91 -5.42 5.53
CA THR A 5 18.08 -4.92 4.15
C THR A 5 19.54 -4.52 3.90
N VAL A 6 19.89 -4.32 2.65
CA VAL A 6 21.21 -3.78 2.28
C VAL A 6 21.45 -2.37 2.84
N LEU A 7 20.38 -1.63 3.15
CA LEU A 7 20.44 -0.28 3.73
C LEU A 7 20.57 -0.25 5.26
N HIS A 8 20.54 -1.40 5.92
CA HIS A 8 20.64 -1.50 7.37
C HIS A 8 21.82 -0.72 7.97
N PRO A 9 23.05 -0.79 7.41
CA PRO A 9 24.16 0.03 7.93
C PRO A 9 23.88 1.53 7.88
N LYS A 10 23.18 2.01 6.86
CA LYS A 10 22.80 3.43 6.74
C LYS A 10 21.79 3.86 7.81
N HIS A 11 20.89 2.97 8.21
CA HIS A 11 19.97 3.25 9.31
C HIS A 11 20.69 3.38 10.63
N LEU A 12 21.66 2.50 10.90
CA LEU A 12 22.49 2.54 12.11
C LEU A 12 23.37 3.79 12.16
N GLU A 13 24.03 4.14 11.04
CA GLU A 13 24.82 5.36 10.93
C GLU A 13 24.01 6.63 11.23
N ALA A 14 22.75 6.65 10.82
CA ALA A 14 21.83 7.77 11.07
C ALA A 14 21.22 7.77 12.48
N GLY A 15 21.54 6.79 13.32
CA GLY A 15 21.00 6.67 14.67
C GLY A 15 19.52 6.29 14.71
N ALA A 16 19.04 5.56 13.72
CA ALA A 16 17.66 5.12 13.67
C ALA A 16 17.32 4.17 14.83
N LYS A 17 16.10 4.30 15.35
CA LYS A 17 15.54 3.32 16.27
C LYS A 17 15.01 2.15 15.47
N MET A 18 15.63 0.98 15.63
CA MET A 18 15.30 -0.24 14.90
C MET A 18 14.26 -1.07 15.64
N VAL A 19 13.38 -1.73 14.89
CA VAL A 19 12.35 -2.65 15.40
C VAL A 19 12.25 -3.89 14.51
N ASP A 20 11.73 -4.98 15.07
CA ASP A 20 11.30 -6.15 14.30
C ASP A 20 9.98 -5.84 13.58
N PHE A 21 10.03 -5.89 12.26
CA PHE A 21 8.86 -5.74 11.40
C PHE A 21 8.70 -7.00 10.56
N HIS A 22 7.88 -7.91 11.05
CA HIS A 22 7.60 -9.21 10.39
C HIS A 22 8.88 -9.99 10.03
N GLY A 23 9.85 -10.03 10.96
CA GLY A 23 11.12 -10.73 10.78
C GLY A 23 12.22 -9.93 10.11
N TRP A 24 11.97 -8.65 9.81
CA TRP A 24 12.96 -7.69 9.30
C TRP A 24 13.29 -6.64 10.34
N GLU A 25 14.57 -6.36 10.55
CA GLU A 25 15.01 -5.24 11.39
C GLU A 25 14.94 -3.94 10.58
N MET A 26 13.93 -3.12 10.89
CA MET A 26 13.61 -1.91 10.14
C MET A 26 13.60 -0.68 11.03
N PRO A 27 13.91 0.53 10.48
CA PRO A 27 13.83 1.75 11.24
C PRO A 27 12.36 2.13 11.52
N ILE A 28 12.00 2.30 12.80
CA ILE A 28 10.70 2.87 13.16
C ILE A 28 10.71 4.39 13.01
N ASN A 29 11.82 5.03 13.38
CA ASN A 29 12.06 6.45 13.17
C ASN A 29 13.57 6.76 13.23
N TYR A 30 13.94 8.00 12.84
CA TYR A 30 15.28 8.57 12.90
C TYR A 30 15.33 9.73 13.92
N GLY A 31 14.58 9.61 15.01
CA GLY A 31 14.50 10.58 16.09
C GLY A 31 13.10 11.08 16.33
N SER A 32 12.39 11.55 15.30
CA SER A 32 11.03 12.07 15.43
C SER A 32 10.13 11.61 14.27
N GLN A 33 9.25 10.68 14.56
CA GLN A 33 8.21 10.25 13.63
C GLN A 33 7.35 11.42 13.13
N LEU A 34 7.07 12.39 13.99
CA LEU A 34 6.27 13.57 13.67
C LEU A 34 6.97 14.46 12.65
N GLU A 35 8.25 14.75 12.85
CA GLU A 35 9.05 15.56 11.93
C GLU A 35 9.23 14.87 10.58
N GLU A 36 9.45 13.56 10.58
CA GLU A 36 9.53 12.74 9.35
C GLU A 36 8.22 12.78 8.57
N HIS A 37 7.10 12.65 9.25
CA HIS A 37 5.77 12.78 8.63
C HIS A 37 5.62 14.16 7.95
N HIS A 38 5.94 15.23 8.67
CA HIS A 38 5.83 16.59 8.11
C HIS A 38 6.82 16.84 6.98
N ALA A 39 8.02 16.26 7.02
CA ALA A 39 9.00 16.36 5.92
C ALA A 39 8.42 15.79 4.61
N VAL A 40 7.71 14.67 4.67
CA VAL A 40 7.03 14.09 3.50
C VAL A 40 5.89 14.99 3.01
N ARG A 41 5.07 15.55 3.92
CA ARG A 41 3.95 16.41 3.52
C ARG A 41 4.37 17.76 2.95
N SER A 42 5.49 18.30 3.39
CA SER A 42 5.93 19.68 3.04
C SER A 42 7.13 19.75 2.09
N ASP A 43 7.91 18.68 1.97
CA ASP A 43 9.14 18.67 1.20
C ASP A 43 9.38 17.32 0.52
N ALA A 44 10.28 16.49 1.04
CA ALA A 44 10.57 15.16 0.56
C ALA A 44 11.12 14.27 1.67
N GLY A 45 10.62 13.06 1.75
CA GLY A 45 11.14 12.01 2.61
C GLY A 45 11.39 10.72 1.83
N MET A 46 12.30 9.89 2.33
CA MET A 46 12.59 8.59 1.74
C MET A 46 12.44 7.46 2.75
N PHE A 47 12.04 6.32 2.23
CA PHE A 47 11.80 5.11 3.01
C PHE A 47 12.57 3.96 2.39
N ASP A 48 13.24 3.19 3.23
CA ASP A 48 13.70 1.86 2.83
C ASP A 48 12.50 0.91 2.78
N VAL A 49 12.16 0.45 1.59
CA VAL A 49 11.12 -0.54 1.35
C VAL A 49 11.67 -1.80 0.67
N SER A 50 12.98 -2.04 0.86
CA SER A 50 13.70 -3.18 0.28
C SER A 50 13.27 -4.54 0.84
N HIS A 51 12.54 -4.57 1.95
CA HIS A 51 11.92 -5.78 2.50
C HIS A 51 10.73 -6.28 1.69
N MET A 52 10.12 -5.44 0.85
CA MET A 52 9.07 -5.87 -0.06
C MET A 52 9.61 -6.83 -1.12
N THR A 53 8.74 -7.70 -1.63
CA THR A 53 9.12 -8.73 -2.58
C THR A 53 8.81 -8.30 -4.01
N ILE A 54 9.82 -8.36 -4.88
CA ILE A 54 9.69 -8.08 -6.31
C ILE A 54 9.69 -9.41 -7.05
N VAL A 55 8.68 -9.62 -7.88
CA VAL A 55 8.49 -10.85 -8.65
C VAL A 55 8.32 -10.51 -10.12
N ASP A 56 9.22 -11.03 -10.97
CA ASP A 56 9.09 -10.90 -12.42
C ASP A 56 8.42 -12.15 -13.00
N LEU A 57 7.42 -11.92 -13.84
CA LEU A 57 6.67 -12.94 -14.54
C LEU A 57 6.90 -12.81 -16.03
N THR A 58 7.37 -13.87 -16.65
CA THR A 58 7.69 -13.88 -18.09
C THR A 58 7.09 -15.10 -18.79
N GLY A 59 6.69 -14.93 -20.05
CA GLY A 59 6.13 -15.97 -20.91
C GLY A 59 4.97 -15.48 -21.76
N GLU A 60 4.65 -16.22 -22.80
CA GLU A 60 3.59 -15.85 -23.77
C GLU A 60 2.20 -15.80 -23.12
N ARG A 61 1.97 -16.57 -22.06
CA ARG A 61 0.67 -16.67 -21.39
C ARG A 61 0.59 -15.88 -20.08
N VAL A 62 1.54 -15.00 -19.83
CA VAL A 62 1.60 -14.22 -18.56
C VAL A 62 0.37 -13.33 -18.37
N LYS A 63 -0.13 -12.71 -19.42
CA LYS A 63 -1.37 -11.91 -19.37
C LYS A 63 -2.57 -12.77 -18.96
N ALA A 64 -2.76 -13.91 -19.59
CA ALA A 64 -3.86 -14.84 -19.28
C ALA A 64 -3.73 -15.36 -17.83
N PHE A 65 -2.53 -15.65 -17.38
CA PHE A 65 -2.24 -16.03 -16.01
C PHE A 65 -2.70 -14.95 -15.00
N LEU A 66 -2.30 -13.70 -15.21
CA LEU A 66 -2.66 -12.60 -14.32
C LEU A 66 -4.15 -12.28 -14.37
N GLN A 67 -4.82 -12.46 -15.52
CA GLN A 67 -6.28 -12.34 -15.61
C GLN A 67 -7.02 -13.41 -14.80
N HIS A 68 -6.41 -14.56 -14.60
CA HIS A 68 -6.92 -15.62 -13.73
C HIS A 68 -6.58 -15.38 -12.25
N LEU A 69 -5.36 -14.94 -11.97
CA LEU A 69 -4.83 -14.79 -10.60
C LEU A 69 -5.43 -13.59 -9.84
N LEU A 70 -5.68 -12.48 -10.53
CA LEU A 70 -5.98 -11.18 -9.93
C LEU A 70 -7.46 -10.79 -10.09
N ALA A 71 -8.00 -10.12 -9.08
CA ALA A 71 -9.35 -9.57 -9.12
C ALA A 71 -9.50 -8.42 -10.14
N ASN A 72 -8.45 -7.60 -10.30
CA ASN A 72 -8.40 -6.57 -11.35
C ASN A 72 -7.94 -7.18 -12.67
N ASP A 73 -8.28 -6.55 -13.78
CA ASP A 73 -7.94 -7.04 -15.10
C ASP A 73 -6.71 -6.31 -15.68
N VAL A 74 -5.63 -7.06 -15.88
CA VAL A 74 -4.40 -6.54 -16.50
C VAL A 74 -4.58 -6.17 -17.98
N ALA A 75 -5.67 -6.55 -18.63
CA ALA A 75 -6.01 -6.08 -19.96
C ALA A 75 -6.23 -4.56 -20.05
N LYS A 76 -6.46 -3.89 -18.91
CA LYS A 76 -6.49 -2.42 -18.81
C LYS A 76 -5.13 -1.77 -19.02
N LEU A 77 -4.05 -2.55 -18.90
CA LEU A 77 -2.67 -2.09 -19.08
C LEU A 77 -2.29 -2.16 -20.55
N THR A 78 -2.52 -1.06 -21.28
CA THR A 78 -2.34 -0.99 -22.73
C THR A 78 -1.06 -0.24 -23.17
N ALA A 79 -0.39 0.41 -22.23
CA ALA A 79 0.85 1.15 -22.48
C ALA A 79 1.99 0.58 -21.63
N PRO A 80 3.18 0.33 -22.21
CA PRO A 80 4.34 -0.11 -21.43
C PRO A 80 4.63 0.80 -20.24
N GLY A 81 4.88 0.18 -19.10
CA GLY A 81 5.11 0.87 -17.83
C GLY A 81 3.86 1.11 -17.00
N LYS A 82 2.66 1.07 -17.59
CA LYS A 82 1.42 1.28 -16.84
C LYS A 82 1.24 0.21 -15.77
N ALA A 83 0.81 0.65 -14.58
CA ALA A 83 0.59 -0.19 -13.42
C ALA A 83 -0.88 -0.23 -12.99
N LEU A 84 -1.25 -1.26 -12.25
CA LEU A 84 -2.52 -1.33 -11.54
C LEU A 84 -2.35 -1.94 -10.15
N TYR A 85 -3.25 -1.54 -9.27
CA TYR A 85 -3.42 -2.13 -7.94
C TYR A 85 -4.51 -3.20 -7.97
N SER A 86 -4.25 -4.32 -7.33
CA SER A 86 -5.20 -5.44 -7.27
C SER A 86 -5.08 -6.24 -5.99
N GLY A 87 -6.19 -6.84 -5.58
CA GLY A 87 -6.18 -7.98 -4.67
C GLY A 87 -5.85 -9.28 -5.41
N MET A 88 -5.10 -10.14 -4.73
CA MET A 88 -4.91 -11.55 -5.07
C MET A 88 -5.73 -12.36 -4.08
N LEU A 89 -6.69 -13.14 -4.56
CA LEU A 89 -7.74 -13.73 -3.75
C LEU A 89 -7.60 -15.24 -3.61
N ASN A 90 -8.15 -15.77 -2.52
CA ASN A 90 -8.40 -17.20 -2.38
C ASN A 90 -9.76 -17.57 -3.00
N PRO A 91 -10.08 -18.88 -3.17
CA PRO A 91 -11.37 -19.32 -3.74
C PRO A 91 -12.58 -18.88 -2.93
N GLU A 92 -12.44 -18.63 -1.64
CA GLU A 92 -13.48 -18.14 -0.73
C GLU A 92 -13.70 -16.63 -0.83
N GLY A 93 -12.95 -15.94 -1.69
CA GLY A 93 -13.05 -14.51 -1.93
C GLY A 93 -12.30 -13.63 -0.91
N GLY A 94 -11.50 -14.23 -0.04
CA GLY A 94 -10.63 -13.50 0.90
C GLY A 94 -9.36 -12.97 0.23
N VAL A 95 -8.77 -11.94 0.80
CA VAL A 95 -7.56 -11.29 0.25
C VAL A 95 -6.30 -11.99 0.75
N ILE A 96 -5.62 -12.72 -0.12
CA ILE A 96 -4.31 -13.33 0.17
C ILE A 96 -3.27 -12.25 0.33
N ASP A 97 -3.26 -11.28 -0.59
CA ASP A 97 -2.43 -10.08 -0.53
C ASP A 97 -2.98 -8.99 -1.47
N ASP A 98 -2.55 -7.77 -1.28
CA ASP A 98 -2.71 -6.67 -2.22
C ASP A 98 -1.37 -6.34 -2.86
N LEU A 99 -1.39 -6.00 -4.13
CA LEU A 99 -0.16 -5.83 -4.90
C LEU A 99 -0.30 -4.81 -6.03
N ILE A 100 0.85 -4.37 -6.51
CA ILE A 100 0.96 -3.57 -7.73
C ILE A 100 1.56 -4.43 -8.83
N THR A 101 0.95 -4.37 -10.01
CA THR A 101 1.40 -5.03 -11.23
C THR A 101 1.81 -4.00 -12.26
N TYR A 102 3.02 -4.12 -12.80
CA TYR A 102 3.55 -3.29 -13.89
C TYR A 102 3.57 -4.08 -15.20
N TYR A 103 2.99 -3.51 -16.24
CA TYR A 103 3.07 -4.04 -17.60
C TYR A 103 4.34 -3.54 -18.27
N LEU A 104 5.32 -4.41 -18.45
CA LEU A 104 6.61 -4.06 -19.07
C LEU A 104 6.71 -4.52 -20.53
N GLY A 105 5.78 -5.35 -20.98
CA GLY A 105 5.66 -5.88 -22.33
C GLY A 105 4.67 -7.02 -22.36
N ASP A 106 4.29 -7.50 -23.54
CA ASP A 106 3.28 -8.55 -23.71
C ASP A 106 3.65 -9.87 -23.01
N THR A 107 4.94 -10.11 -22.87
CA THR A 107 5.50 -11.33 -22.24
C THR A 107 6.19 -11.05 -20.91
N PHE A 108 6.07 -9.84 -20.35
CA PHE A 108 6.78 -9.45 -19.14
C PHE A 108 5.96 -8.53 -18.25
N TYR A 109 5.67 -8.98 -17.02
CA TYR A 109 5.05 -8.20 -15.95
C TYR A 109 5.90 -8.28 -14.69
N ARG A 110 5.90 -7.21 -13.90
CA ARG A 110 6.53 -7.16 -12.59
C ARG A 110 5.49 -6.96 -11.51
N LEU A 111 5.53 -7.77 -10.47
CA LEU A 111 4.72 -7.63 -9.27
C LEU A 111 5.57 -7.09 -8.12
N VAL A 112 4.96 -6.23 -7.30
CA VAL A 112 5.51 -5.86 -5.98
C VAL A 112 4.49 -6.27 -4.94
N VAL A 113 4.86 -7.20 -4.06
CA VAL A 113 3.99 -7.77 -3.03
C VAL A 113 4.52 -7.46 -1.63
N ASN A 114 3.68 -7.58 -0.60
CA ASN A 114 4.04 -7.27 0.77
C ASN A 114 5.09 -8.24 1.34
N SER A 115 5.87 -7.76 2.28
CA SER A 115 6.95 -8.51 2.92
C SER A 115 6.43 -9.64 3.82
N ALA A 116 5.44 -9.36 4.66
CA ALA A 116 4.90 -10.33 5.62
C ALA A 116 4.23 -11.53 4.94
N THR A 117 3.77 -11.36 3.71
CA THR A 117 3.05 -12.37 2.92
C THR A 117 3.94 -13.09 1.90
N ARG A 118 5.24 -12.79 1.86
CA ARG A 118 6.17 -13.26 0.84
C ARG A 118 6.07 -14.77 0.57
N GLU A 119 6.22 -15.60 1.59
CA GLU A 119 6.21 -17.07 1.43
C GLU A 119 4.88 -17.56 0.86
N LYS A 120 3.80 -17.06 1.39
CA LYS A 120 2.43 -17.37 0.98
C LYS A 120 2.17 -16.92 -0.45
N ASP A 121 2.55 -15.69 -0.79
CA ASP A 121 2.35 -15.13 -2.12
C ASP A 121 3.13 -15.88 -3.18
N LEU A 122 4.41 -16.16 -2.94
CA LEU A 122 5.25 -16.92 -3.88
C LEU A 122 4.71 -18.34 -4.08
N ALA A 123 4.28 -19.01 -3.02
CA ALA A 123 3.68 -20.35 -3.11
C ALA A 123 2.39 -20.32 -3.95
N TRP A 124 1.53 -19.34 -3.73
CA TRP A 124 0.27 -19.17 -4.46
C TRP A 124 0.49 -18.85 -5.93
N ILE A 125 1.38 -17.90 -6.23
CA ILE A 125 1.74 -17.51 -7.60
C ILE A 125 2.33 -18.72 -8.35
N ARG A 126 3.29 -19.41 -7.76
CA ARG A 126 3.95 -20.58 -8.39
C ARG A 126 2.99 -21.74 -8.63
N HIS A 127 2.10 -21.99 -7.68
CA HIS A 127 1.09 -23.05 -7.82
C HIS A 127 0.18 -22.80 -9.02
N HIS A 128 -0.37 -21.60 -9.16
CA HIS A 128 -1.26 -21.27 -10.27
C HIS A 128 -0.54 -21.01 -11.60
N ALA A 129 0.75 -20.76 -11.57
CA ALA A 129 1.56 -20.57 -12.78
C ALA A 129 1.79 -21.85 -13.59
N ILE A 130 1.66 -23.02 -12.96
CA ILE A 130 1.98 -24.32 -13.57
C ILE A 130 1.20 -24.53 -14.87
N ASP A 131 -0.09 -24.21 -14.89
CA ASP A 131 -0.96 -24.42 -16.05
C ASP A 131 -0.77 -23.40 -17.18
N PHE A 132 0.06 -22.38 -16.97
CA PHE A 132 0.24 -21.28 -17.92
C PHE A 132 1.62 -21.27 -18.60
N ASP A 133 2.50 -22.17 -18.24
CA ASP A 133 3.85 -22.25 -18.80
C ASP A 133 4.57 -20.90 -18.81
N ILE A 134 4.60 -20.26 -17.65
CA ILE A 134 5.30 -18.99 -17.42
C ILE A 134 6.43 -19.18 -16.41
N THR A 135 7.42 -18.30 -16.45
CA THR A 135 8.51 -18.26 -15.48
C THR A 135 8.22 -17.25 -14.38
N VAL A 136 8.32 -17.69 -13.14
CA VAL A 136 8.16 -16.86 -11.93
C VAL A 136 9.55 -16.66 -11.32
N THR A 137 10.05 -15.44 -11.33
CA THR A 137 11.40 -15.11 -10.85
C THR A 137 11.29 -14.08 -9.70
N GLU A 138 11.58 -14.51 -8.49
CA GLU A 138 11.81 -13.56 -7.39
C GLU A 138 13.12 -12.82 -7.63
N ARG A 139 13.16 -11.53 -7.29
CA ARG A 139 14.28 -10.64 -7.53
C ARG A 139 14.89 -10.14 -6.20
N PRO A 140 15.49 -11.02 -5.38
CA PRO A 140 16.03 -10.65 -4.06
C PRO A 140 17.28 -9.77 -4.15
N GLU A 141 17.94 -9.71 -5.32
CA GLU A 141 19.10 -8.86 -5.60
C GLU A 141 18.73 -7.38 -5.80
N LEU A 142 17.46 -7.06 -5.82
CA LEU A 142 16.97 -5.68 -5.97
C LEU A 142 16.56 -5.11 -4.61
N ALA A 143 16.96 -3.88 -4.38
CA ALA A 143 16.47 -3.06 -3.28
C ALA A 143 15.43 -2.06 -3.79
N MET A 144 14.70 -1.42 -2.90
CA MET A 144 13.72 -0.40 -3.28
C MET A 144 13.72 0.74 -2.28
N ILE A 145 13.76 1.98 -2.80
CA ILE A 145 13.71 3.22 -2.03
C ILE A 145 12.50 4.02 -2.51
N ALA A 146 11.58 4.36 -1.61
CA ALA A 146 10.48 5.26 -1.90
C ALA A 146 10.90 6.70 -1.55
N VAL A 147 10.72 7.63 -2.48
CA VAL A 147 10.97 9.06 -2.28
C VAL A 147 9.67 9.80 -2.52
N GLN A 148 9.11 10.39 -1.48
CA GLN A 148 7.73 10.89 -1.45
C GLN A 148 7.67 12.33 -0.93
N GLY A 149 6.78 13.13 -1.51
CA GLY A 149 6.54 14.51 -1.10
C GLY A 149 6.45 15.48 -2.28
N PRO A 150 6.02 16.73 -2.05
CA PRO A 150 5.85 17.72 -3.11
C PRO A 150 7.15 18.04 -3.86
N ASN A 151 8.32 17.93 -3.22
CA ASN A 151 9.62 18.14 -3.83
C ASN A 151 10.38 16.84 -4.13
N ALA A 152 9.77 15.68 -3.92
CA ALA A 152 10.43 14.38 -4.07
C ALA A 152 10.98 14.14 -5.48
N LYS A 153 10.18 14.42 -6.52
CA LYS A 153 10.60 14.21 -7.91
C LYS A 153 11.77 15.12 -8.31
N VAL A 154 11.74 16.37 -7.89
CA VAL A 154 12.82 17.33 -8.18
C VAL A 154 14.11 16.90 -7.49
N LYS A 155 14.04 16.55 -6.21
CA LYS A 155 15.20 16.11 -5.43
C LYS A 155 15.76 14.77 -5.91
N ALA A 156 14.89 13.82 -6.27
CA ALA A 156 15.31 12.56 -6.86
C ALA A 156 15.95 12.76 -8.23
N ALA A 157 15.37 13.60 -9.09
CA ALA A 157 15.94 13.89 -10.41
C ALA A 157 17.35 14.46 -10.35
N ALA A 158 17.69 15.23 -9.30
CA ALA A 158 19.02 15.80 -9.12
C ALA A 158 20.12 14.74 -8.94
N VAL A 159 19.78 13.55 -8.44
CA VAL A 159 20.73 12.46 -8.24
C VAL A 159 20.72 11.41 -9.37
N LEU A 160 19.80 11.53 -10.31
CA LEU A 160 19.71 10.66 -11.48
C LEU A 160 20.66 11.11 -12.59
N SER A 161 21.11 10.18 -13.43
CA SER A 161 21.84 10.48 -14.65
C SER A 161 20.96 11.25 -15.66
N ALA A 162 21.57 11.88 -16.65
CA ALA A 162 20.84 12.60 -17.70
C ALA A 162 19.84 11.68 -18.44
N ALA A 163 20.27 10.45 -18.75
CA ALA A 163 19.41 9.47 -19.42
C ALA A 163 18.23 9.03 -18.54
N GLN A 164 18.48 8.81 -17.25
CA GLN A 164 17.43 8.47 -16.28
C GLN A 164 16.41 9.62 -16.10
N ARG A 165 16.90 10.86 -15.99
CA ARG A 165 16.02 12.05 -15.95
C ARG A 165 15.12 12.14 -17.18
N THR A 166 15.68 11.93 -18.37
CA THR A 166 14.92 11.92 -19.62
C THR A 166 13.84 10.83 -19.61
N ALA A 167 14.15 9.66 -19.09
CA ALA A 167 13.20 8.55 -19.03
C ALA A 167 11.99 8.83 -18.14
N VAL A 168 12.13 9.62 -17.08
CA VAL A 168 11.06 9.90 -16.12
C VAL A 168 10.30 11.20 -16.38
N VAL A 169 10.79 12.04 -17.28
CA VAL A 169 10.13 13.32 -17.61
C VAL A 169 8.72 13.08 -18.13
N GLY A 170 7.74 13.73 -17.51
CA GLY A 170 6.34 13.67 -17.92
C GLY A 170 5.65 12.32 -17.64
N MET A 171 6.28 11.43 -16.88
CA MET A 171 5.69 10.15 -16.51
C MET A 171 4.42 10.38 -15.67
N LYS A 172 3.32 9.78 -16.10
CA LYS A 172 2.02 9.88 -15.42
C LYS A 172 2.03 9.09 -14.10
N PRO A 173 1.11 9.38 -13.17
CA PRO A 173 0.90 8.55 -11.99
C PRO A 173 0.62 7.09 -12.36
N PHE A 174 1.08 6.15 -11.54
CA PHE A 174 0.92 4.70 -11.76
C PHE A 174 1.59 4.20 -13.04
N PHE A 175 2.79 4.67 -13.29
CA PHE A 175 3.69 4.19 -14.34
C PHE A 175 5.05 3.86 -13.75
N GLY A 176 5.78 2.96 -14.42
CA GLY A 176 7.17 2.65 -14.13
C GLY A 176 7.96 2.54 -15.43
N VAL A 177 9.25 2.87 -15.37
CA VAL A 177 10.15 2.80 -16.51
C VAL A 177 11.49 2.20 -16.09
N GLN A 178 12.03 1.32 -16.92
CA GLN A 178 13.42 0.88 -16.77
C GLN A 178 14.33 1.95 -17.35
N ALA A 179 15.15 2.55 -16.52
CA ALA A 179 16.09 3.62 -16.87
C ALA A 179 17.52 3.21 -16.49
N GLY A 180 18.22 2.58 -17.42
CA GLY A 180 19.48 1.92 -17.14
C GLY A 180 19.25 0.73 -16.19
N ASP A 181 19.95 0.73 -15.07
CA ASP A 181 19.84 -0.28 -14.02
C ASP A 181 18.78 0.04 -12.95
N LEU A 182 18.13 1.21 -13.03
CA LEU A 182 17.03 1.57 -12.16
C LEU A 182 15.68 1.30 -12.81
N PHE A 183 14.74 0.81 -12.03
CA PHE A 183 13.32 0.85 -12.36
C PHE A 183 12.64 1.90 -11.51
N ILE A 184 12.12 2.94 -12.15
CA ILE A 184 11.56 4.11 -11.46
C ILE A 184 10.07 4.17 -11.71
N ALA A 185 9.28 4.11 -10.65
CA ALA A 185 7.82 4.13 -10.73
C ALA A 185 7.22 5.33 -9.99
N THR A 186 6.11 5.86 -10.53
CA THR A 186 5.32 6.94 -9.92
C THR A 186 4.22 6.37 -9.02
N THR A 187 4.57 5.43 -8.20
CA THR A 187 3.74 4.80 -7.19
C THR A 187 4.20 5.24 -5.79
N GLY A 188 3.40 4.97 -4.78
CA GLY A 188 3.72 5.32 -3.40
C GLY A 188 2.65 4.88 -2.42
N TYR A 189 2.90 5.16 -1.14
CA TYR A 189 2.07 4.73 -0.02
C TYR A 189 1.80 5.87 0.98
N THR A 190 1.83 7.12 0.52
CA THR A 190 1.77 8.30 1.40
C THR A 190 0.64 9.28 1.06
N GLY A 191 0.05 9.16 -0.12
CA GLY A 191 -0.87 10.15 -0.64
C GLY A 191 -0.20 11.40 -1.22
N GLU A 192 1.14 11.44 -1.24
CA GLU A 192 1.93 12.45 -1.93
C GLU A 192 2.46 11.93 -3.25
N ASP A 193 2.91 12.85 -4.11
CA ASP A 193 3.63 12.52 -5.33
C ASP A 193 5.05 12.04 -5.03
N GLY A 194 5.67 11.33 -5.96
CA GLY A 194 7.04 10.87 -5.80
C GLY A 194 7.38 9.67 -6.66
N TYR A 195 8.44 8.98 -6.25
CA TYR A 195 8.91 7.76 -6.89
C TYR A 195 9.07 6.61 -5.91
N GLU A 196 8.93 5.40 -6.41
CA GLU A 196 9.50 4.19 -5.85
C GLU A 196 10.60 3.72 -6.81
N ILE A 197 11.83 3.65 -6.33
CA ILE A 197 13.02 3.38 -7.14
C ILE A 197 13.53 1.98 -6.79
N VAL A 198 13.44 1.07 -7.74
CA VAL A 198 14.07 -0.25 -7.64
C VAL A 198 15.50 -0.13 -8.15
N VAL A 199 16.44 -0.58 -7.34
CA VAL A 199 17.88 -0.41 -7.56
C VAL A 199 18.61 -1.70 -7.24
N PRO A 200 19.66 -2.09 -8.00
CA PRO A 200 20.55 -3.19 -7.61
C PRO A 200 21.10 -2.98 -6.20
N GLN A 201 21.13 -4.03 -5.38
CA GLN A 201 21.55 -3.93 -3.98
C GLN A 201 22.94 -3.27 -3.82
N GLU A 202 23.87 -3.58 -4.70
CA GLU A 202 25.22 -3.01 -4.67
C GLU A 202 25.27 -1.50 -4.88
N LYS A 203 24.21 -0.88 -5.41
CA LYS A 203 24.08 0.57 -5.64
C LYS A 203 23.13 1.26 -4.67
N ALA A 204 22.44 0.52 -3.84
CA ALA A 204 21.39 1.06 -2.98
C ALA A 204 21.94 2.06 -1.93
N CYS A 205 23.06 1.73 -1.30
CA CYS A 205 23.67 2.62 -0.30
C CYS A 205 24.17 3.93 -0.92
N GLU A 206 24.72 3.89 -2.13
CA GLU A 206 25.14 5.09 -2.86
C GLU A 206 23.95 5.98 -3.22
N LEU A 207 22.86 5.39 -3.74
CA LEU A 207 21.65 6.14 -4.05
C LEU A 207 21.01 6.75 -2.80
N TRP A 208 20.94 5.99 -1.71
CA TRP A 208 20.44 6.49 -0.43
C TRP A 208 21.23 7.69 0.07
N GLN A 209 22.57 7.59 0.04
CA GLN A 209 23.44 8.68 0.47
C GLN A 209 23.28 9.92 -0.42
N ALA A 210 23.22 9.74 -1.73
CA ALA A 210 23.02 10.85 -2.68
C ALA A 210 21.68 11.58 -2.44
N LEU A 211 20.61 10.84 -2.16
CA LEU A 211 19.31 11.42 -1.79
C LEU A 211 19.40 12.18 -0.46
N LEU A 212 20.07 11.61 0.54
CA LEU A 212 20.28 12.24 1.83
C LEU A 212 21.05 13.55 1.69
N ASP A 213 22.15 13.55 0.92
CA ASP A 213 22.98 14.72 0.65
C ASP A 213 22.22 15.80 -0.14
N ASN A 214 21.20 15.40 -0.88
CA ASN A 214 20.32 16.32 -1.63
C ASN A 214 19.08 16.77 -0.84
N GLY A 215 19.09 16.57 0.47
CA GLY A 215 18.08 17.10 1.39
C GLY A 215 16.78 16.29 1.43
N VAL A 216 16.80 15.00 1.09
CA VAL A 216 15.67 14.08 1.31
C VAL A 216 15.77 13.53 2.73
N ALA A 217 14.74 13.75 3.55
CA ALA A 217 14.73 13.29 4.94
C ALA A 217 14.55 11.75 5.02
N PRO A 218 15.39 11.04 5.79
CA PRO A 218 15.15 9.63 6.05
C PRO A 218 13.93 9.47 6.96
N CYS A 219 13.03 8.58 6.61
CA CYS A 219 11.77 8.36 7.31
C CYS A 219 11.60 6.88 7.64
N GLY A 220 11.09 6.59 8.83
CA GLY A 220 10.84 5.24 9.30
C GLY A 220 9.41 4.77 9.13
N LEU A 221 9.14 3.55 9.61
CA LEU A 221 7.85 2.89 9.54
C LEU A 221 6.75 3.66 10.29
N GLY A 222 7.11 4.38 11.35
CA GLY A 222 6.13 5.16 12.10
C GLY A 222 5.50 6.26 11.26
N ALA A 223 6.30 7.04 10.53
CA ALA A 223 5.81 8.05 9.59
C ALA A 223 5.10 7.41 8.40
N ARG A 224 5.63 6.29 7.88
CA ARG A 224 4.96 5.54 6.80
C ARG A 224 3.53 5.15 7.18
N ASP A 225 3.30 4.69 8.40
CA ASP A 225 1.98 4.28 8.87
C ASP A 225 1.02 5.47 9.05
N THR A 226 1.45 6.58 9.63
CA THR A 226 0.59 7.77 9.76
C THR A 226 0.26 8.38 8.39
N LEU A 227 1.21 8.40 7.46
CA LEU A 227 1.02 8.90 6.10
C LEU A 227 0.02 8.04 5.29
N ARG A 228 0.20 6.70 5.30
CA ARG A 228 -0.70 5.81 4.57
C ARG A 228 -2.13 5.87 5.13
N LEU A 229 -2.27 5.98 6.46
CA LEU A 229 -3.57 6.08 7.11
C LEU A 229 -4.28 7.38 6.73
N GLU A 230 -3.58 8.51 6.74
CA GLU A 230 -4.13 9.79 6.27
C GLU A 230 -4.57 9.71 4.80
N ALA A 231 -3.82 8.98 3.96
CA ALA A 231 -4.17 8.74 2.56
C ALA A 231 -5.34 7.76 2.38
N GLY A 232 -5.76 7.07 3.45
CA GLY A 232 -6.82 6.06 3.41
C GLY A 232 -6.38 4.76 2.75
N MET A 233 -5.09 4.45 2.75
CA MET A 233 -4.54 3.24 2.15
C MET A 233 -4.51 2.10 3.17
N ASN A 234 -4.91 0.92 2.72
CA ASN A 234 -4.96 -0.27 3.58
C ASN A 234 -3.58 -0.75 4.01
N LEU A 235 -3.53 -1.31 5.21
CA LEU A 235 -2.41 -2.12 5.69
C LEU A 235 -2.86 -3.58 5.74
N TYR A 236 -2.20 -4.42 4.94
CA TYR A 236 -2.49 -5.87 4.95
C TYR A 236 -2.24 -6.48 6.34
N GLY A 237 -3.15 -7.33 6.76
CA GLY A 237 -3.16 -7.95 8.09
C GLY A 237 -3.95 -7.16 9.14
N GLN A 238 -4.24 -5.88 8.89
CA GLN A 238 -5.12 -5.05 9.74
C GLN A 238 -6.44 -4.73 9.05
N ASP A 239 -6.38 -4.10 7.88
CA ASP A 239 -7.57 -3.65 7.15
C ASP A 239 -8.17 -4.73 6.25
N MET A 240 -7.42 -5.73 5.89
CA MET A 240 -7.87 -6.95 5.22
C MET A 240 -6.89 -8.10 5.45
N ASP A 241 -7.38 -9.30 5.25
CA ASP A 241 -6.64 -10.56 5.28
C ASP A 241 -7.40 -11.64 4.49
N GLU A 242 -6.98 -12.90 4.62
CA GLU A 242 -7.58 -14.04 3.92
C GLU A 242 -9.05 -14.33 4.29
N SER A 243 -9.53 -13.80 5.41
CA SER A 243 -10.92 -13.94 5.87
C SER A 243 -11.82 -12.79 5.43
N VAL A 244 -11.25 -11.77 4.79
CA VAL A 244 -11.95 -10.52 4.43
C VAL A 244 -12.09 -10.38 2.93
N SER A 245 -13.33 -10.17 2.49
CA SER A 245 -13.63 -9.85 1.09
C SER A 245 -13.12 -8.45 0.72
N PRO A 246 -12.63 -8.25 -0.51
CA PRO A 246 -12.30 -6.91 -1.00
C PRO A 246 -13.50 -5.95 -0.99
N LEU A 247 -14.74 -6.47 -1.04
CA LEU A 247 -15.96 -5.68 -0.88
C LEU A 247 -16.10 -5.05 0.51
N ALA A 248 -15.48 -5.65 1.52
CA ALA A 248 -15.48 -5.19 2.90
C ALA A 248 -14.20 -4.41 3.30
N ALA A 249 -13.31 -4.15 2.35
CA ALA A 249 -11.99 -3.57 2.58
C ALA A 249 -11.72 -2.31 1.73
N ASN A 250 -12.76 -1.63 1.26
CA ASN A 250 -12.65 -0.49 0.32
C ASN A 250 -11.85 -0.84 -0.96
N MET A 251 -11.93 -2.08 -1.40
CA MET A 251 -11.24 -2.59 -2.60
C MET A 251 -12.21 -3.00 -3.72
N ALA A 252 -13.50 -2.74 -3.57
CA ALA A 252 -14.52 -3.09 -4.59
C ALA A 252 -14.20 -2.47 -5.96
N TRP A 253 -13.64 -1.27 -6.00
CA TRP A 253 -13.26 -0.58 -7.21
C TRP A 253 -12.14 -1.26 -8.00
N THR A 254 -11.37 -2.16 -7.35
CA THR A 254 -10.29 -2.94 -8.00
C THR A 254 -10.83 -4.18 -8.72
N ILE A 255 -12.05 -4.61 -8.43
CA ILE A 255 -12.62 -5.81 -9.03
C ILE A 255 -13.12 -5.49 -10.43
N ALA A 256 -12.52 -6.10 -11.45
CA ALA A 256 -12.97 -5.96 -12.82
C ALA A 256 -14.00 -7.04 -13.16
N TRP A 257 -15.27 -6.67 -13.21
CA TRP A 257 -16.38 -7.56 -13.51
C TRP A 257 -16.51 -7.88 -15.01
N GLU A 258 -16.08 -6.95 -15.85
CA GLU A 258 -16.04 -7.14 -17.31
C GLU A 258 -14.62 -7.45 -17.80
N PRO A 259 -14.51 -8.33 -18.80
CA PRO A 259 -15.57 -9.08 -19.45
C PRO A 259 -16.20 -10.14 -18.51
N SER A 260 -17.50 -10.39 -18.67
CA SER A 260 -18.27 -11.25 -17.77
C SER A 260 -17.83 -12.72 -17.77
N ASP A 261 -17.13 -13.15 -18.81
CA ASP A 261 -16.56 -14.49 -18.96
C ASP A 261 -15.15 -14.65 -18.38
N ARG A 262 -14.54 -13.56 -17.88
CA ARG A 262 -13.25 -13.64 -17.20
C ARG A 262 -13.39 -14.32 -15.85
N ASN A 263 -12.86 -15.53 -15.75
CA ASN A 263 -12.93 -16.34 -14.54
C ASN A 263 -11.66 -16.17 -13.72
N PHE A 264 -11.66 -15.19 -12.81
CA PHE A 264 -10.59 -15.04 -11.84
C PHE A 264 -10.90 -15.79 -10.54
N ILE A 265 -9.86 -16.14 -9.79
CA ILE A 265 -10.00 -16.89 -8.53
C ILE A 265 -10.87 -16.08 -7.53
N GLY A 266 -11.92 -16.71 -7.00
CA GLY A 266 -12.82 -16.09 -6.04
C GLY A 266 -14.00 -15.33 -6.66
N ARG A 267 -14.10 -15.23 -7.99
CA ARG A 267 -15.16 -14.47 -8.67
C ARG A 267 -16.57 -14.91 -8.26
N ASP A 268 -16.86 -16.19 -8.26
CA ASP A 268 -18.21 -16.72 -7.97
C ASP A 268 -18.69 -16.29 -6.58
N VAL A 269 -17.80 -16.34 -5.59
CA VAL A 269 -18.11 -15.92 -4.22
C VAL A 269 -18.34 -14.41 -4.16
N LEU A 270 -17.51 -13.62 -4.85
CA LEU A 270 -17.68 -12.16 -4.89
C LEU A 270 -18.97 -11.75 -5.60
N GLU A 271 -19.36 -12.43 -6.67
CA GLU A 271 -20.64 -12.20 -7.35
C GLU A 271 -21.83 -12.47 -6.43
N ALA A 272 -21.80 -13.58 -5.69
CA ALA A 272 -22.81 -13.91 -4.69
C ALA A 272 -22.87 -12.86 -3.56
N GLN A 273 -21.73 -12.44 -3.04
CA GLN A 273 -21.66 -11.40 -2.03
C GLN A 273 -22.19 -10.06 -2.52
N LYS A 274 -21.87 -9.68 -3.76
CA LYS A 274 -22.35 -8.45 -4.39
C LYS A 274 -23.87 -8.49 -4.57
N ALA A 275 -24.41 -9.60 -5.02
CA ALA A 275 -25.85 -9.79 -5.19
C ALA A 275 -26.59 -9.75 -3.84
N ALA A 276 -26.04 -10.34 -2.80
CA ALA A 276 -26.62 -10.32 -1.45
C ALA A 276 -26.59 -8.92 -0.83
N GLY A 277 -25.59 -8.08 -1.16
CA GLY A 277 -25.50 -6.69 -0.73
C GLY A 277 -25.31 -6.47 0.78
N ASN A 278 -24.96 -7.51 1.52
CA ASN A 278 -24.88 -7.50 2.99
C ASN A 278 -23.45 -7.50 3.57
N GLN A 279 -22.44 -7.41 2.71
CA GLN A 279 -21.06 -7.29 3.18
C GLN A 279 -20.87 -5.99 3.97
N PRO A 280 -20.10 -6.00 5.05
CA PRO A 280 -19.70 -4.76 5.71
C PRO A 280 -18.92 -3.86 4.76
N LYS A 281 -18.70 -2.63 5.16
CA LYS A 281 -17.87 -1.67 4.42
C LYS A 281 -16.76 -1.11 5.30
N LEU A 282 -15.69 -0.67 4.67
CA LEU A 282 -14.62 0.08 5.33
C LEU A 282 -14.92 1.57 5.20
N VAL A 283 -14.91 2.28 6.32
CA VAL A 283 -15.14 3.73 6.39
C VAL A 283 -13.99 4.42 7.09
N GLY A 284 -13.89 5.74 6.91
CA GLY A 284 -13.05 6.59 7.74
C GLY A 284 -13.79 7.07 8.98
N LEU A 285 -13.06 7.24 10.09
CA LEU A 285 -13.55 7.86 11.31
C LEU A 285 -12.68 9.05 11.67
N VAL A 286 -13.30 10.13 12.13
CA VAL A 286 -12.65 11.35 12.64
C VAL A 286 -13.09 11.57 14.06
N MET A 287 -12.12 11.77 14.96
CA MET A 287 -12.36 12.08 16.38
C MET A 287 -11.60 13.34 16.76
N GLU A 288 -12.32 14.45 16.92
CA GLU A 288 -11.72 15.74 17.30
C GLU A 288 -11.46 15.86 18.81
N GLU A 289 -12.16 15.07 19.62
CA GLU A 289 -11.92 15.00 21.06
C GLU A 289 -10.56 14.37 21.39
N LYS A 290 -10.02 14.69 22.57
CA LYS A 290 -8.76 14.15 23.06
C LYS A 290 -8.80 12.64 23.19
N GLY A 291 -7.85 11.97 22.57
CA GLY A 291 -7.70 10.53 22.58
C GLY A 291 -7.10 10.02 21.29
N VAL A 292 -6.90 8.73 21.22
CA VAL A 292 -6.37 8.07 20.03
C VAL A 292 -7.20 6.84 19.72
N LEU A 293 -7.77 6.80 18.52
CA LEU A 293 -8.44 5.63 17.97
C LEU A 293 -7.38 4.58 17.64
N ARG A 294 -7.66 3.32 17.97
CA ARG A 294 -6.72 2.20 17.76
C ARG A 294 -7.42 0.99 17.20
N ALA A 295 -6.66 0.17 16.46
CA ALA A 295 -7.13 -1.11 15.96
C ALA A 295 -7.72 -1.97 17.09
N GLY A 296 -8.82 -2.66 16.80
CA GLY A 296 -9.53 -3.52 17.75
C GLY A 296 -10.58 -2.83 18.61
N MET A 297 -10.65 -1.51 18.61
CA MET A 297 -11.71 -0.78 19.34
C MET A 297 -13.08 -1.00 18.66
N PRO A 298 -14.14 -1.34 19.43
CA PRO A 298 -15.50 -1.40 18.90
C PRO A 298 -16.00 -0.03 18.46
N VAL A 299 -16.75 -0.03 17.37
CA VAL A 299 -17.48 1.15 16.87
C VAL A 299 -18.96 0.83 16.97
N THR A 300 -19.70 1.58 17.77
CA THR A 300 -21.13 1.34 17.99
C THR A 300 -21.97 2.47 17.39
N PHE A 301 -23.13 2.12 16.89
CA PHE A 301 -24.10 3.09 16.38
C PHE A 301 -25.53 2.52 16.44
N THR A 302 -26.51 3.38 16.30
CA THR A 302 -27.90 3.00 16.21
C THR A 302 -28.33 3.15 14.74
N ALA A 303 -28.75 2.05 14.14
CA ALA A 303 -29.27 2.04 12.77
C ALA A 303 -30.64 2.75 12.67
N ALA A 304 -31.05 3.08 11.46
CA ALA A 304 -32.32 3.79 11.21
C ALA A 304 -33.57 3.02 11.75
N ASN A 305 -33.47 1.70 11.86
CA ASN A 305 -34.53 0.86 12.43
C ASN A 305 -34.52 0.80 13.97
N GLY A 306 -33.62 1.55 14.63
CA GLY A 306 -33.47 1.60 16.10
C GLY A 306 -32.61 0.48 16.69
N GLU A 307 -32.06 -0.44 15.87
CA GLU A 307 -31.19 -1.50 16.35
C GLU A 307 -29.78 -0.98 16.63
N LYS A 308 -29.18 -1.42 17.72
CA LYS A 308 -27.76 -1.21 17.98
C LYS A 308 -26.92 -2.11 17.08
N ARG A 309 -25.94 -1.54 16.44
CA ARG A 309 -24.98 -2.20 15.56
C ARG A 309 -23.55 -1.95 16.07
N GLU A 310 -22.67 -2.86 15.73
CA GLU A 310 -21.27 -2.78 16.08
C GLU A 310 -20.38 -3.09 14.88
N GLY A 311 -19.29 -2.35 14.74
CA GLY A 311 -18.16 -2.59 13.87
C GLY A 311 -16.86 -2.54 14.66
N VAL A 312 -15.74 -2.52 13.96
CA VAL A 312 -14.41 -2.55 14.57
C VAL A 312 -13.45 -1.63 13.82
N ILE A 313 -12.62 -0.90 14.57
CA ILE A 313 -11.48 -0.16 14.02
C ILE A 313 -10.42 -1.15 13.57
N THR A 314 -10.00 -1.05 12.32
CA THR A 314 -8.95 -1.88 11.74
C THR A 314 -7.58 -1.21 11.76
N SER A 315 -7.54 0.11 11.60
CA SER A 315 -6.34 0.94 11.74
C SER A 315 -6.71 2.26 12.40
N GLY A 316 -5.91 2.74 13.33
CA GLY A 316 -6.17 4.02 13.99
C GLY A 316 -4.91 4.66 14.52
N SER A 317 -4.83 5.98 14.47
CA SER A 317 -3.71 6.76 14.95
C SER A 317 -4.10 8.24 15.13
N PHE A 318 -3.23 8.99 15.78
CA PHE A 318 -3.22 10.44 15.67
C PHE A 318 -2.76 10.85 14.26
N SER A 319 -3.44 11.83 13.67
CA SER A 319 -3.05 12.43 12.39
C SER A 319 -2.20 13.68 12.62
N PRO A 320 -0.90 13.65 12.30
CA PRO A 320 -0.06 14.85 12.43
C PRO A 320 -0.51 16.01 11.54
N THR A 321 -1.04 15.74 10.37
CA THR A 321 -1.50 16.78 9.44
C THR A 321 -2.81 17.43 9.92
N LEU A 322 -3.74 16.65 10.47
CA LEU A 322 -5.06 17.14 10.89
C LEU A 322 -5.08 17.66 12.32
N GLY A 323 -4.21 17.12 13.19
CA GLY A 323 -4.15 17.52 14.60
C GLY A 323 -5.13 16.79 15.52
N TYR A 324 -5.80 15.75 15.02
CA TYR A 324 -6.72 14.91 15.78
C TYR A 324 -6.62 13.44 15.34
N SER A 325 -7.38 12.56 15.99
CA SER A 325 -7.32 11.14 15.69
C SER A 325 -8.21 10.75 14.51
N ILE A 326 -7.71 9.82 13.70
CA ILE A 326 -8.41 9.23 12.56
C ILE A 326 -8.30 7.71 12.61
N ALA A 327 -9.24 7.03 11.95
CA ALA A 327 -9.22 5.58 11.85
C ALA A 327 -9.86 5.08 10.56
N LEU A 328 -9.50 3.85 10.17
CA LEU A 328 -10.28 3.01 9.28
C LEU A 328 -11.07 2.02 10.12
N ALA A 329 -12.33 1.81 9.81
CA ALA A 329 -13.19 0.88 10.54
C ALA A 329 -14.05 0.05 9.58
N ARG A 330 -14.16 -1.24 9.88
CA ARG A 330 -15.09 -2.14 9.19
C ARG A 330 -16.40 -2.15 9.94
N VAL A 331 -17.46 -1.74 9.28
CA VAL A 331 -18.76 -1.48 9.89
C VAL A 331 -19.90 -2.04 9.04
N PRO A 332 -21.05 -2.37 9.64
CA PRO A 332 -22.26 -2.63 8.88
C PRO A 332 -22.61 -1.49 7.91
N ARG A 333 -23.20 -1.85 6.75
CA ARG A 333 -23.46 -0.89 5.65
C ARG A 333 -24.42 0.24 6.02
N ASP A 334 -25.30 0.00 6.97
CA ASP A 334 -26.34 0.92 7.40
C ASP A 334 -25.86 1.98 8.42
N ILE A 335 -24.54 2.10 8.63
CA ILE A 335 -23.97 3.17 9.43
C ILE A 335 -24.30 4.55 8.85
N GLY A 336 -24.71 5.46 9.73
CA GLY A 336 -24.97 6.87 9.41
C GLY A 336 -23.69 7.73 9.44
N GLU A 337 -23.89 9.02 9.66
CA GLU A 337 -22.79 10.02 9.69
C GLU A 337 -22.03 10.04 11.00
N LEU A 338 -22.60 9.50 12.08
CA LEU A 338 -22.03 9.50 13.42
C LEU A 338 -22.02 8.10 14.00
N ALA A 339 -21.00 7.80 14.79
CA ALA A 339 -20.88 6.60 15.60
C ALA A 339 -20.21 6.95 16.94
N GLU A 340 -20.05 5.95 17.79
CA GLU A 340 -19.44 6.11 19.10
C GLU A 340 -18.31 5.09 19.27
N VAL A 341 -17.23 5.54 19.92
CA VAL A 341 -16.09 4.68 20.33
C VAL A 341 -15.84 4.92 21.81
N GLU A 342 -15.61 3.86 22.57
CA GLU A 342 -15.26 3.97 23.97
C GLU A 342 -13.79 4.36 24.16
N ILE A 343 -13.54 5.54 24.75
CA ILE A 343 -12.23 6.04 25.13
C ILE A 343 -12.19 6.22 26.64
N ARG A 344 -11.32 5.46 27.33
CA ARG A 344 -11.17 5.54 28.79
C ARG A 344 -12.52 5.47 29.56
N LYS A 345 -13.36 4.50 29.17
CA LYS A 345 -14.71 4.27 29.74
C LYS A 345 -15.73 5.38 29.48
N LYS A 346 -15.49 6.23 28.49
CA LYS A 346 -16.45 7.22 28.00
C LYS A 346 -16.74 6.96 26.53
N LEU A 347 -18.01 7.00 26.17
CA LEU A 347 -18.41 7.01 24.77
C LEU A 347 -18.11 8.39 24.17
N VAL A 348 -17.33 8.38 23.11
CA VAL A 348 -16.94 9.58 22.35
C VAL A 348 -17.55 9.48 20.97
N THR A 349 -18.20 10.54 20.54
CA THR A 349 -18.77 10.62 19.20
C THR A 349 -17.66 10.77 18.16
N VAL A 350 -17.75 9.98 17.11
CA VAL A 350 -16.85 10.04 15.94
C VAL A 350 -17.68 10.33 14.69
N LYS A 351 -17.10 11.10 13.78
CA LYS A 351 -17.69 11.40 12.49
C LYS A 351 -17.28 10.32 11.50
N VAL A 352 -18.25 9.80 10.76
CA VAL A 352 -18.03 8.80 9.69
C VAL A 352 -17.79 9.52 8.37
N THR A 353 -16.70 9.17 7.69
CA THR A 353 -16.29 9.76 6.43
C THR A 353 -15.93 8.68 5.41
N LYS A 354 -15.60 9.09 4.18
CA LYS A 354 -14.90 8.23 3.24
C LYS A 354 -13.49 7.92 3.77
N PRO A 355 -12.93 6.75 3.45
CA PRO A 355 -11.60 6.34 3.94
C PRO A 355 -10.45 7.02 3.19
N ALA A 356 -10.43 8.36 3.23
CA ALA A 356 -9.34 9.21 2.75
C ALA A 356 -9.42 10.55 3.49
N PHE A 357 -8.34 10.99 4.10
CA PHE A 357 -8.32 12.14 5.01
C PHE A 357 -7.44 13.27 4.53
N VAL A 358 -6.30 12.93 3.89
CA VAL A 358 -5.33 13.89 3.35
C VAL A 358 -4.82 13.39 2.01
N ARG A 359 -4.70 14.28 1.03
CA ARG A 359 -4.08 13.99 -0.27
C ARG A 359 -3.33 15.20 -0.79
N ASN A 360 -2.09 15.02 -1.24
CA ASN A 360 -1.21 16.09 -1.70
C ASN A 360 -1.19 17.27 -0.72
N GLY A 361 -1.01 16.96 0.57
CA GLY A 361 -1.01 17.95 1.65
C GLY A 361 -2.37 18.60 1.94
N GLN A 362 -3.41 18.30 1.19
CA GLN A 362 -4.75 18.90 1.35
C GLN A 362 -5.63 18.06 2.26
N LYS A 363 -6.29 18.71 3.22
CA LYS A 363 -7.29 18.09 4.08
C LYS A 363 -8.56 17.79 3.27
N LEU A 364 -9.10 16.58 3.41
CA LEU A 364 -10.31 16.11 2.72
C LEU A 364 -11.51 16.01 3.66
N VAL A 365 -11.32 16.18 4.96
CA VAL A 365 -12.31 16.06 6.03
C VAL A 365 -12.28 17.25 6.97
#